data_c1f03b191c54bc742dbffbd23bd37080
#
_entry.id   c1f03b191c54bc742dbffbd23bd37080
#
_cell.length_a   1.000
_cell.length_b   1.000
_cell.length_c   1.000
_cell.angle_alpha   90.00
_cell.angle_beta   90.00
_cell.angle_gamma   90.00
#
_symmetry.space_group_name_H-M   'P 1'
#
loop_
_entity.id
_entity.type
_entity.pdbx_description
1 polymer ?
#
loop_
_entity_poly.entity_id
_entity_poly.type
_entity_poly.pdbx_seq_one_letter_code
_entity_poly.pdbx_strand_id
1 'polypeptide(L)'
;MAGPPRNHTGFLDVRRLDHRTVGTVPRVREESRLTVVGIGADGWAGLSERAKAVLTDAEVVFGGPRQLAYLRSGALQVPWPSPLLPALDGLLAEHAGRKICVLASGDPLLSGIGTTLVKRLGIENVEILPTLSSVTLARARLGWPAEETEVVTVVGRDVHRVNRVLAPGRRILVLGSTRAALDDLLKARGYEESRVTVLEELGGPDERVHHADSTALSILAIECAGPPLSLVGGLPDDAFEHDGQLTKRDLRASALARLAPTPGELLWDVGAGAGSVAIEWSRVHPSNRAIAVERDPERAARIGRNADTLGVPELRVVLGSAPEALDLPKPDAIFVGGGLTVPGALDACLATGARIVAHGVTLESEQALARAYGEHGGELVRLSVEQAAPLGGFTGWTPARTVTQWSITP
;
A
#
# COMPACT_ATOMS: atom_id res chain seq x y z
N MET A 1 -38.34 -24.66 43.07
CA MET A 1 -37.87 -25.76 42.24
C MET A 1 -37.16 -25.16 41.02
N ALA A 2 -35.86 -25.20 41.06
CA ALA A 2 -35.01 -24.59 40.00
C ALA A 2 -34.62 -25.68 38.99
N GLY A 3 -34.85 -25.44 37.72
CA GLY A 3 -34.42 -26.30 36.62
C GLY A 3 -32.96 -26.00 36.22
N PRO A 4 -32.21 -27.00 35.71
CA PRO A 4 -30.77 -26.86 35.46
C PRO A 4 -30.43 -26.07 34.19
N PRO A 5 -29.22 -25.47 34.09
CA PRO A 5 -28.79 -24.69 32.93
C PRO A 5 -28.41 -25.60 31.74
N ARG A 6 -28.82 -25.22 30.54
CA ARG A 6 -28.45 -25.90 29.29
C ARG A 6 -27.07 -25.40 28.83
N ASN A 7 -26.09 -26.29 28.85
CA ASN A 7 -24.81 -26.13 28.16
C ASN A 7 -25.02 -26.25 26.63
N HIS A 8 -24.68 -25.21 25.89
CA HIS A 8 -24.46 -25.28 24.43
C HIS A 8 -22.97 -25.16 24.15
N THR A 9 -22.26 -26.26 24.20
CA THR A 9 -20.95 -26.43 23.55
C THR A 9 -21.20 -27.02 22.16
N GLY A 10 -21.37 -26.15 21.17
CA GLY A 10 -21.35 -26.55 19.77
C GLY A 10 -19.92 -26.60 19.29
N PHE A 11 -19.22 -27.71 19.37
CA PHE A 11 -18.01 -28.00 18.63
C PHE A 11 -18.43 -28.21 17.17
N LEU A 12 -17.99 -27.34 16.28
CA LEU A 12 -18.04 -27.56 14.83
C LEU A 12 -17.14 -28.73 14.47
N ASP A 13 -17.76 -29.83 14.03
CA ASP A 13 -17.08 -31.02 13.51
C ASP A 13 -16.41 -30.71 12.16
N VAL A 14 -15.08 -30.52 12.19
CA VAL A 14 -14.23 -30.21 11.03
C VAL A 14 -13.98 -31.44 10.14
N ARG A 15 -14.71 -32.54 10.29
CA ARG A 15 -14.46 -33.80 9.57
C ARG A 15 -15.34 -34.04 8.33
N ARG A 16 -15.73 -33.01 7.60
CA ARG A 16 -16.30 -33.17 6.23
C ARG A 16 -15.84 -32.05 5.32
N LEU A 17 -14.54 -31.96 5.07
CA LEU A 17 -14.05 -31.38 3.81
C LEU A 17 -13.97 -32.53 2.80
N ASP A 18 -14.88 -32.48 1.85
CA ASP A 18 -14.98 -33.43 0.75
C ASP A 18 -13.70 -33.33 -0.11
N HIS A 19 -12.85 -34.36 -0.05
CA HIS A 19 -11.62 -34.50 -0.84
C HIS A 19 -11.91 -34.80 -2.33
N ARG A 20 -12.87 -34.16 -2.94
CA ARG A 20 -13.11 -34.30 -4.37
C ARG A 20 -12.65 -33.07 -5.13
N THR A 21 -11.65 -33.33 -5.98
CA THR A 21 -11.07 -32.45 -7.00
C THR A 21 -10.05 -31.41 -6.51
N VAL A 22 -8.92 -31.89 -5.96
CA VAL A 22 -7.67 -31.24 -6.33
C VAL A 22 -7.41 -31.68 -7.77
N GLY A 23 -7.83 -30.88 -8.73
CA GLY A 23 -7.42 -31.07 -10.12
C GLY A 23 -5.91 -31.09 -10.14
N THR A 24 -5.33 -32.17 -10.65
CA THR A 24 -3.89 -32.25 -10.94
C THR A 24 -3.55 -31.04 -11.80
N VAL A 25 -2.85 -30.05 -11.23
CA VAL A 25 -2.25 -28.97 -12.00
C VAL A 25 -1.44 -29.65 -13.11
N PRO A 26 -1.75 -29.41 -14.39
CA PRO A 26 -1.01 -30.05 -15.47
C PRO A 26 0.48 -29.75 -15.25
N ARG A 27 1.31 -30.78 -15.16
CA ARG A 27 2.76 -30.60 -15.23
C ARG A 27 3.05 -30.05 -16.63
N VAL A 28 3.18 -28.71 -16.73
CA VAL A 28 3.74 -28.07 -17.92
C VAL A 28 5.12 -28.66 -18.10
N ARG A 29 5.47 -29.04 -19.35
CA ARG A 29 6.77 -29.60 -19.69
C ARG A 29 7.86 -28.72 -19.06
N GLU A 30 8.76 -29.30 -18.29
CA GLU A 30 9.83 -28.62 -17.55
C GLU A 30 10.77 -27.79 -18.45
N GLU A 31 10.74 -28.06 -19.77
CA GLU A 31 11.69 -27.52 -20.75
C GLU A 31 11.45 -26.08 -21.22
N SER A 32 10.37 -25.40 -20.79
CA SER A 32 10.01 -24.06 -21.30
C SER A 32 9.78 -22.98 -20.24
N ARG A 33 10.07 -23.25 -18.95
CA ARG A 33 9.89 -22.28 -17.89
C ARG A 33 11.10 -21.37 -17.75
N LEU A 34 10.85 -20.07 -17.67
CA LEU A 34 11.86 -19.09 -17.25
C LEU A 34 12.15 -19.28 -15.77
N THR A 35 13.42 -19.51 -15.39
CA THR A 35 13.78 -19.68 -13.98
C THR A 35 14.35 -18.41 -13.39
N VAL A 36 13.80 -17.96 -12.26
CA VAL A 36 14.30 -16.82 -11.49
C VAL A 36 15.02 -17.34 -10.26
N VAL A 37 16.32 -17.07 -10.17
CA VAL A 37 17.19 -17.53 -9.09
C VAL A 37 17.53 -16.38 -8.18
N GLY A 38 17.19 -16.53 -6.89
CA GLY A 38 17.63 -15.62 -5.84
C GLY A 38 19.12 -15.82 -5.52
N ILE A 39 19.86 -14.72 -5.40
CA ILE A 39 21.27 -14.73 -5.00
C ILE A 39 21.53 -13.67 -3.94
N GLY A 40 22.18 -14.07 -2.84
CA GLY A 40 22.57 -13.21 -1.73
C GLY A 40 23.92 -12.51 -1.94
N ALA A 41 24.37 -11.80 -0.91
CA ALA A 41 25.72 -11.23 -0.87
C ALA A 41 26.81 -12.30 -0.70
N ASP A 42 26.45 -13.52 -0.29
CA ASP A 42 27.30 -14.72 -0.30
C ASP A 42 27.57 -15.27 -1.70
N GLY A 43 26.91 -14.71 -2.72
CA GLY A 43 27.13 -14.98 -4.12
C GLY A 43 26.92 -16.44 -4.51
N TRP A 44 27.78 -16.97 -5.41
CA TRP A 44 27.72 -18.35 -5.88
C TRP A 44 27.81 -19.39 -4.76
N ALA A 45 28.58 -19.09 -3.69
CA ALA A 45 28.78 -20.01 -2.57
C ALA A 45 27.49 -20.31 -1.81
N GLY A 46 26.64 -19.30 -1.65
CA GLY A 46 25.36 -19.42 -0.93
C GLY A 46 24.22 -20.06 -1.72
N LEU A 47 24.41 -20.31 -3.02
CA LEU A 47 23.38 -20.95 -3.84
C LEU A 47 23.20 -22.43 -3.48
N SER A 48 21.96 -22.89 -3.49
CA SER A 48 21.65 -24.31 -3.40
C SER A 48 22.19 -25.08 -4.63
N GLU A 49 22.44 -26.38 -4.47
CA GLU A 49 22.92 -27.23 -5.58
C GLU A 49 21.95 -27.20 -6.78
N ARG A 50 20.64 -27.13 -6.54
CA ARG A 50 19.63 -26.97 -7.60
C ARG A 50 19.80 -25.63 -8.34
N ALA A 51 19.99 -24.53 -7.64
CA ALA A 51 20.20 -23.22 -8.25
C ALA A 51 21.49 -23.17 -9.06
N LYS A 52 22.58 -23.77 -8.56
CA LYS A 52 23.84 -23.89 -9.27
C LYS A 52 23.69 -24.71 -10.56
N ALA A 53 22.98 -25.84 -10.49
CA ALA A 53 22.75 -26.70 -11.65
C ALA A 53 21.96 -25.97 -12.74
N VAL A 54 20.87 -25.27 -12.36
CA VAL A 54 20.05 -24.49 -13.29
C VAL A 54 20.86 -23.35 -13.94
N LEU A 55 21.66 -22.61 -13.18
CA LEU A 55 22.51 -21.54 -13.71
C LEU A 55 23.64 -22.06 -14.60
N THR A 56 24.14 -23.28 -14.34
CA THR A 56 25.18 -23.92 -15.15
C THR A 56 24.62 -24.40 -16.48
N ASP A 57 23.38 -24.90 -16.52
CA ASP A 57 22.66 -25.35 -17.70
C ASP A 57 22.05 -24.22 -18.53
N ALA A 58 21.99 -23.00 -17.97
CA ALA A 58 21.43 -21.82 -18.65
C ALA A 58 22.31 -21.40 -19.83
N GLU A 59 21.69 -21.01 -20.94
CA GLU A 59 22.35 -20.43 -22.11
C GLU A 59 22.43 -18.89 -22.01
N VAL A 60 21.46 -18.29 -21.32
CA VAL A 60 21.36 -16.84 -21.11
C VAL A 60 21.00 -16.56 -19.66
N VAL A 61 21.72 -15.65 -19.03
CA VAL A 61 21.42 -15.19 -17.65
C VAL A 61 21.27 -13.68 -17.64
N PHE A 62 20.07 -13.23 -17.30
CA PHE A 62 19.77 -11.83 -17.05
C PHE A 62 20.00 -11.49 -15.58
N GLY A 63 20.46 -10.26 -15.30
CA GLY A 63 20.65 -9.81 -13.92
C GLY A 63 21.18 -8.39 -13.85
N GLY A 64 21.21 -7.82 -12.64
CA GLY A 64 21.96 -6.61 -12.39
C GLY A 64 23.47 -6.89 -12.43
N PRO A 65 24.31 -5.87 -12.68
CA PRO A 65 25.77 -6.05 -12.79
C PRO A 65 26.38 -6.80 -11.59
N ARG A 66 25.90 -6.49 -10.37
CA ARG A 66 26.39 -7.14 -9.14
C ARG A 66 26.05 -8.64 -9.10
N GLN A 67 24.81 -9.02 -9.45
CA GLN A 67 24.39 -10.43 -9.46
C GLN A 67 25.15 -11.21 -10.54
N LEU A 68 25.32 -10.62 -11.71
CA LEU A 68 26.09 -11.24 -12.81
C LEU A 68 27.55 -11.45 -12.45
N ALA A 69 28.15 -10.56 -11.66
CA ALA A 69 29.54 -10.71 -11.18
C ALA A 69 29.74 -11.96 -10.30
N TYR A 70 28.68 -12.48 -9.68
CA TYR A 70 28.74 -13.72 -8.90
C TYR A 70 28.61 -14.99 -9.75
N LEU A 71 28.21 -14.87 -11.02
CA LEU A 71 27.94 -16.03 -11.89
C LEU A 71 29.24 -16.79 -12.23
N ARG A 72 29.19 -18.11 -12.10
CA ARG A 72 30.30 -19.02 -12.43
C ARG A 72 29.84 -20.06 -13.46
N SER A 73 29.28 -19.59 -14.57
CA SER A 73 28.88 -20.45 -15.70
C SER A 73 29.30 -19.83 -17.02
N GLY A 74 29.26 -20.62 -18.10
CA GLY A 74 29.54 -20.14 -19.45
C GLY A 74 28.38 -19.46 -20.17
N ALA A 75 27.27 -19.19 -19.46
CA ALA A 75 26.08 -18.55 -20.02
C ALA A 75 26.39 -17.14 -20.54
N LEU A 76 25.66 -16.71 -21.57
CA LEU A 76 25.65 -15.32 -22.01
C LEU A 76 25.07 -14.46 -20.91
N GLN A 77 25.85 -13.51 -20.39
CA GLN A 77 25.42 -12.57 -19.37
C GLN A 77 24.79 -11.33 -20.01
N VAL A 78 23.55 -11.03 -19.65
CA VAL A 78 22.81 -9.88 -20.17
C VAL A 78 22.41 -8.97 -19.01
N PRO A 79 23.09 -7.83 -18.82
CA PRO A 79 22.75 -6.87 -17.78
C PRO A 79 21.41 -6.18 -18.08
N TRP A 80 20.65 -5.90 -17.02
CA TRP A 80 19.42 -5.14 -17.15
C TRP A 80 19.70 -3.71 -17.63
N PRO A 81 18.97 -3.23 -18.66
CA PRO A 81 19.02 -1.82 -19.06
C PRO A 81 18.29 -0.93 -18.06
N SER A 82 18.54 0.35 -18.11
CA SER A 82 17.79 1.37 -17.38
C SER A 82 17.15 2.35 -18.37
N PRO A 83 15.81 2.48 -18.39
CA PRO A 83 14.82 1.79 -17.57
C PRO A 83 14.57 0.33 -18.01
N LEU A 84 14.34 -0.57 -17.04
CA LEU A 84 14.15 -2.00 -17.31
C LEU A 84 12.78 -2.32 -17.95
N LEU A 85 11.69 -1.82 -17.34
CA LEU A 85 10.33 -2.30 -17.66
C LEU A 85 9.92 -2.12 -19.14
N PRO A 86 10.24 -1.02 -19.83
CA PRO A 86 9.94 -0.87 -21.25
C PRO A 86 10.71 -1.84 -22.16
N ALA A 87 11.90 -2.25 -21.76
CA ALA A 87 12.77 -3.13 -22.56
C ALA A 87 12.55 -4.62 -22.31
N LEU A 88 11.88 -5.00 -21.22
CA LEU A 88 11.82 -6.38 -20.74
C LEU A 88 11.26 -7.36 -21.76
N ASP A 89 10.15 -7.03 -22.42
CA ASP A 89 9.48 -7.92 -23.37
C ASP A 89 10.33 -8.13 -24.62
N GLY A 90 11.00 -7.07 -25.12
CA GLY A 90 11.94 -7.16 -26.25
C GLY A 90 13.15 -8.04 -25.94
N LEU A 91 13.73 -7.88 -24.75
CA LEU A 91 14.86 -8.69 -24.30
C LEU A 91 14.52 -10.18 -24.17
N LEU A 92 13.35 -10.50 -23.62
CA LEU A 92 12.89 -11.88 -23.52
C LEU A 92 12.61 -12.49 -24.91
N ALA A 93 12.05 -11.70 -25.82
CA ALA A 93 11.77 -12.13 -27.20
C ALA A 93 13.05 -12.38 -28.00
N GLU A 94 14.10 -11.55 -27.83
CA GLU A 94 15.40 -11.72 -28.49
C GLU A 94 16.07 -13.05 -28.18
N HIS A 95 15.81 -13.59 -27.00
CA HIS A 95 16.40 -14.86 -26.53
C HIS A 95 15.37 -16.00 -26.47
N ALA A 96 14.22 -15.85 -27.14
CA ALA A 96 13.18 -16.89 -27.16
C ALA A 96 13.72 -18.24 -27.67
N GLY A 97 13.28 -19.32 -27.03
CA GLY A 97 13.72 -20.68 -27.37
C GLY A 97 15.05 -21.12 -26.73
N ARG A 98 15.73 -20.21 -26.00
CA ARG A 98 16.93 -20.54 -25.23
C ARG A 98 16.58 -20.84 -23.77
N LYS A 99 17.47 -21.52 -23.05
CA LYS A 99 17.35 -21.73 -21.61
C LYS A 99 17.71 -20.44 -20.88
N ILE A 100 16.67 -19.66 -20.47
CA ILE A 100 16.83 -18.37 -19.82
C ILE A 100 16.74 -18.52 -18.32
N CYS A 101 17.72 -17.97 -17.60
CA CYS A 101 17.66 -17.71 -16.17
C CYS A 101 17.70 -16.21 -15.86
N VAL A 102 17.10 -15.83 -14.75
CA VAL A 102 17.11 -14.45 -14.23
C VAL A 102 17.67 -14.47 -12.82
N LEU A 103 18.68 -13.66 -12.55
CA LEU A 103 19.19 -13.44 -11.20
C LEU A 103 18.43 -12.31 -10.51
N ALA A 104 18.01 -12.53 -9.27
CA ALA A 104 17.38 -11.56 -8.42
C ALA A 104 18.05 -11.52 -7.03
N SER A 105 17.99 -10.40 -6.32
CA SER A 105 18.57 -10.32 -4.98
C SER A 105 17.70 -11.06 -3.97
N GLY A 106 18.27 -11.97 -3.20
CA GLY A 106 17.62 -12.67 -2.11
C GLY A 106 16.35 -13.44 -2.55
N ASP A 107 15.21 -13.01 -2.03
CA ASP A 107 13.91 -13.53 -2.46
C ASP A 107 13.42 -12.77 -3.70
N PRO A 108 13.28 -13.44 -4.87
CA PRO A 108 12.81 -12.79 -6.10
C PRO A 108 11.43 -12.15 -6.03
N LEU A 109 10.59 -12.58 -5.08
CA LEU A 109 9.24 -12.05 -4.89
C LEU A 109 9.19 -10.90 -3.86
N LEU A 110 10.26 -10.67 -3.12
CA LEU A 110 10.36 -9.55 -2.19
C LEU A 110 10.90 -8.29 -2.90
N SER A 111 10.03 -7.48 -3.46
CA SER A 111 10.41 -6.26 -4.21
C SER A 111 11.38 -6.50 -5.37
N GLY A 112 11.43 -7.73 -5.86
CA GLY A 112 12.34 -8.19 -6.90
C GLY A 112 11.66 -8.33 -8.27
N ILE A 113 12.49 -8.59 -9.30
CA ILE A 113 12.06 -8.78 -10.69
C ILE A 113 11.10 -9.99 -10.85
N GLY A 114 11.19 -10.98 -9.96
CA GLY A 114 10.32 -12.16 -9.98
C GLY A 114 8.84 -11.80 -9.94
N THR A 115 8.45 -10.81 -9.13
CA THR A 115 7.06 -10.32 -9.07
C THR A 115 6.59 -9.77 -10.44
N THR A 116 7.46 -9.05 -11.14
CA THR A 116 7.15 -8.50 -12.47
C THR A 116 7.02 -9.61 -13.51
N LEU A 117 7.92 -10.58 -13.49
CA LEU A 117 7.91 -11.70 -14.41
C LEU A 117 6.67 -12.59 -14.23
N VAL A 118 6.32 -12.91 -12.97
CA VAL A 118 5.10 -13.68 -12.67
C VAL A 118 3.84 -12.93 -13.14
N LYS A 119 3.77 -11.60 -12.95
CA LYS A 119 2.62 -10.80 -13.42
C LYS A 119 2.51 -10.75 -14.95
N ARG A 120 3.63 -10.80 -15.67
CA ARG A 120 3.65 -10.71 -17.14
C ARG A 120 3.47 -12.04 -17.83
N LEU A 121 4.09 -13.08 -17.31
CA LEU A 121 4.20 -14.38 -17.96
C LEU A 121 3.23 -15.43 -17.39
N GLY A 122 2.68 -15.20 -16.20
CA GLY A 122 1.94 -16.20 -15.42
C GLY A 122 2.87 -17.09 -14.60
N ILE A 123 2.41 -17.53 -13.42
CA ILE A 123 3.20 -18.39 -12.51
C ILE A 123 3.49 -19.76 -13.11
N GLU A 124 2.64 -20.23 -14.00
CA GLU A 124 2.79 -21.50 -14.72
C GLU A 124 4.02 -21.50 -15.65
N ASN A 125 4.48 -20.31 -16.10
CA ASN A 125 5.61 -20.13 -17.01
C ASN A 125 6.88 -19.64 -16.30
N VAL A 126 6.84 -19.45 -14.97
CA VAL A 126 7.98 -18.96 -14.19
C VAL A 126 8.25 -19.89 -13.03
N GLU A 127 9.49 -20.36 -12.92
CA GLU A 127 9.96 -21.06 -11.74
C GLU A 127 10.75 -20.11 -10.85
N ILE A 128 10.44 -20.08 -9.55
CA ILE A 128 11.14 -19.23 -8.57
C ILE A 128 11.99 -20.13 -7.66
N LEU A 129 13.30 -19.89 -7.63
CA LEU A 129 14.24 -20.50 -6.70
C LEU A 129 14.74 -19.41 -5.73
N PRO A 130 14.07 -19.20 -4.58
CA PRO A 130 14.43 -18.15 -3.65
C PRO A 130 15.67 -18.54 -2.82
N THR A 131 16.37 -17.51 -2.33
CA THR A 131 17.30 -17.64 -1.21
C THR A 131 16.84 -16.73 -0.07
N LEU A 132 17.58 -16.72 1.06
CA LEU A 132 17.23 -15.87 2.20
C LEU A 132 17.22 -14.39 1.79
N SER A 133 16.12 -13.72 2.08
CA SER A 133 16.01 -12.28 1.82
C SER A 133 16.82 -11.47 2.83
N SER A 134 17.18 -10.25 2.47
CA SER A 134 17.78 -9.28 3.41
C SER A 134 16.88 -9.04 4.63
N VAL A 135 15.56 -9.10 4.47
CA VAL A 135 14.59 -9.01 5.56
C VAL A 135 14.75 -10.17 6.54
N THR A 136 14.85 -11.40 6.05
CA THR A 136 15.04 -12.58 6.89
C THR A 136 16.37 -12.52 7.65
N LEU A 137 17.44 -12.12 6.96
CA LEU A 137 18.76 -11.99 7.56
C LEU A 137 18.80 -10.85 8.59
N ALA A 138 18.22 -9.68 8.28
CA ALA A 138 18.15 -8.55 9.20
C ALA A 138 17.41 -8.92 10.49
N ARG A 139 16.25 -9.57 10.36
CA ARG A 139 15.51 -10.04 11.53
C ARG A 139 16.34 -11.01 12.38
N ALA A 140 17.05 -11.94 11.75
CA ALA A 140 17.91 -12.89 12.45
C ALA A 140 19.04 -12.19 13.22
N ARG A 141 19.64 -11.12 12.65
CA ARG A 141 20.72 -10.34 13.32
C ARG A 141 20.19 -9.50 14.48
N LEU A 142 18.95 -8.99 14.36
CA LEU A 142 18.31 -8.11 15.35
C LEU A 142 17.52 -8.90 16.41
N GLY A 143 17.24 -10.17 16.19
CA GLY A 143 16.36 -10.96 17.05
C GLY A 143 14.89 -10.51 16.95
N TRP A 144 14.45 -10.03 15.77
CA TRP A 144 13.11 -9.51 15.58
C TRP A 144 12.15 -10.59 15.02
N PRO A 145 11.06 -10.93 15.72
CA PRO A 145 10.03 -11.81 15.19
C PRO A 145 9.37 -11.23 13.94
N ALA A 146 8.91 -12.11 13.03
CA ALA A 146 8.24 -11.68 11.80
C ALA A 146 6.94 -10.91 12.09
N GLU A 147 6.21 -11.39 13.08
CA GLU A 147 4.89 -10.90 13.50
C GLU A 147 4.95 -9.50 14.11
N GLU A 148 6.13 -9.08 14.60
CA GLU A 148 6.36 -7.78 15.23
C GLU A 148 7.17 -6.82 14.35
N THR A 149 7.46 -7.22 13.11
CA THR A 149 8.33 -6.46 12.21
C THR A 149 7.59 -6.03 10.96
N GLU A 150 7.43 -4.73 10.79
CA GLU A 150 6.91 -4.15 9.54
C GLU A 150 8.01 -4.09 8.48
N VAL A 151 7.63 -4.34 7.23
CA VAL A 151 8.56 -4.26 6.10
C VAL A 151 8.04 -3.24 5.10
N VAL A 152 8.82 -2.19 4.87
CA VAL A 152 8.52 -1.15 3.90
C VAL A 152 9.56 -1.16 2.78
N THR A 153 9.11 -1.33 1.56
CA THR A 153 9.99 -1.18 0.39
C THR A 153 9.77 0.17 -0.27
N VAL A 154 10.86 0.89 -0.44
CA VAL A 154 10.92 2.13 -1.21
C VAL A 154 11.82 1.99 -2.44
N VAL A 155 12.19 0.77 -2.82
CA VAL A 155 12.92 0.50 -4.07
C VAL A 155 12.10 0.98 -5.26
N GLY A 156 12.57 2.03 -5.94
CA GLY A 156 11.85 2.69 -7.04
C GLY A 156 10.52 3.35 -6.62
N ARG A 157 10.40 3.71 -5.34
CA ARG A 157 9.19 4.31 -4.75
C ARG A 157 9.58 5.44 -3.79
N ASP A 158 8.59 6.23 -3.40
CA ASP A 158 8.77 7.35 -2.49
C ASP A 158 9.06 6.90 -1.05
N VAL A 159 10.02 7.56 -0.39
CA VAL A 159 10.41 7.28 1.00
C VAL A 159 9.29 7.60 2.00
N HIS A 160 8.41 8.54 1.68
CA HIS A 160 7.28 8.90 2.53
C HIS A 160 6.31 7.74 2.82
N ARG A 161 6.39 6.65 2.07
CA ARG A 161 5.67 5.40 2.41
C ARG A 161 5.94 4.90 3.83
N VAL A 162 7.13 5.21 4.38
CA VAL A 162 7.49 4.84 5.76
C VAL A 162 6.56 5.52 6.78
N ASN A 163 6.11 6.75 6.50
CA ASN A 163 5.24 7.52 7.38
C ASN A 163 3.94 6.80 7.76
N ARG A 164 3.44 5.93 6.87
CA ARG A 164 2.22 5.17 7.10
C ARG A 164 2.30 4.23 8.30
N VAL A 165 3.47 3.68 8.57
CA VAL A 165 3.68 2.64 9.58
C VAL A 165 4.43 3.15 10.82
N LEU A 166 4.82 4.42 10.88
CA LEU A 166 5.45 5.01 12.05
C LEU A 166 4.50 4.98 13.25
N ALA A 167 4.93 4.35 14.33
CA ALA A 167 4.26 4.36 15.62
C ALA A 167 5.28 4.06 16.73
N PRO A 168 5.10 4.60 17.96
CA PRO A 168 6.01 4.32 19.08
C PRO A 168 6.16 2.83 19.33
N GLY A 169 7.39 2.37 19.53
CA GLY A 169 7.73 0.98 19.81
C GLY A 169 7.68 0.03 18.61
N ARG A 170 7.29 0.50 17.41
CA ARG A 170 7.31 -0.34 16.21
C ARG A 170 8.74 -0.60 15.74
N ARG A 171 8.90 -1.79 15.17
CA ARG A 171 10.11 -2.26 14.49
C ARG A 171 9.84 -2.29 12.99
N ILE A 172 10.62 -1.52 12.23
CA ILE A 172 10.41 -1.36 10.79
C ILE A 172 11.71 -1.69 10.06
N LEU A 173 11.63 -2.52 9.02
CA LEU A 173 12.72 -2.74 8.06
C LEU A 173 12.40 -1.99 6.77
N VAL A 174 13.33 -1.12 6.35
CA VAL A 174 13.18 -0.29 5.14
C VAL A 174 14.19 -0.72 4.09
N LEU A 175 13.69 -1.08 2.90
CA LEU A 175 14.51 -1.44 1.75
C LEU A 175 14.53 -0.31 0.72
N GLY A 176 15.71 0.02 0.20
CA GLY A 176 15.88 0.95 -0.92
C GLY A 176 15.92 2.42 -0.53
N SER A 177 16.19 2.75 0.74
CA SER A 177 16.45 4.11 1.21
C SER A 177 17.90 4.29 1.63
N THR A 178 18.37 5.53 1.63
CA THR A 178 19.60 5.93 2.32
C THR A 178 19.30 6.28 3.76
N ARG A 179 20.32 6.21 4.64
CA ARG A 179 20.20 6.63 6.03
C ARG A 179 19.83 8.11 6.12
N ALA A 180 20.46 8.99 5.35
CA ALA A 180 20.20 10.42 5.35
C ALA A 180 18.73 10.75 5.00
N ALA A 181 18.19 10.16 3.91
CA ALA A 181 16.80 10.38 3.51
C ALA A 181 15.80 9.90 4.59
N LEU A 182 16.15 8.83 5.30
CA LEU A 182 15.31 8.32 6.39
C LEU A 182 15.39 9.22 7.62
N ASP A 183 16.58 9.73 7.98
CA ASP A 183 16.75 10.65 9.11
C ASP A 183 15.98 11.96 8.89
N ASP A 184 16.02 12.52 7.69
CA ASP A 184 15.26 13.71 7.32
C ASP A 184 13.74 13.47 7.47
N LEU A 185 13.27 12.32 7.01
CA LEU A 185 11.86 11.92 7.15
C LEU A 185 11.46 11.75 8.63
N LEU A 186 12.26 11.03 9.41
CA LEU A 186 11.98 10.81 10.83
C LEU A 186 11.94 12.13 11.60
N LYS A 187 12.90 13.03 11.34
CA LYS A 187 12.93 14.38 11.92
C LYS A 187 11.69 15.20 11.56
N ALA A 188 11.29 15.21 10.29
CA ALA A 188 10.08 15.91 9.83
C ALA A 188 8.78 15.39 10.49
N ARG A 189 8.81 14.14 11.01
CA ARG A 189 7.67 13.48 11.66
C ARG A 189 7.74 13.47 13.19
N GLY A 190 8.77 14.07 13.81
CA GLY A 190 8.99 14.04 15.25
C GLY A 190 9.42 12.67 15.77
N TYR A 191 10.13 11.90 14.94
CA TYR A 191 10.67 10.57 15.24
C TYR A 191 12.19 10.57 15.27
N GLU A 192 12.85 11.70 15.46
CA GLU A 192 14.30 11.85 15.52
C GLU A 192 14.97 11.04 16.63
N GLU A 193 14.24 10.72 17.69
CA GLU A 193 14.72 9.87 18.79
C GLU A 193 14.69 8.36 18.45
N SER A 194 14.20 7.99 17.25
CA SER A 194 14.19 6.61 16.81
C SER A 194 15.60 6.09 16.60
N ARG A 195 15.83 4.83 17.00
CA ARG A 195 17.11 4.17 16.75
C ARG A 195 17.11 3.59 15.35
N VAL A 196 18.04 4.04 14.50
CA VAL A 196 18.23 3.51 13.15
C VAL A 196 19.52 2.71 13.09
N THR A 197 19.43 1.46 12.66
CA THR A 197 20.54 0.54 12.44
C THR A 197 20.68 0.25 10.95
N VAL A 198 21.89 0.30 10.43
CA VAL A 198 22.23 -0.02 9.04
C VAL A 198 22.83 -1.43 9.02
N LEU A 199 22.25 -2.31 8.21
CA LEU A 199 22.76 -3.66 8.02
C LEU A 199 23.18 -3.81 6.55
N GLU A 200 24.48 -4.01 6.34
CA GLU A 200 25.10 -4.06 5.02
C GLU A 200 25.52 -5.47 4.65
N GLU A 201 25.50 -5.78 3.36
CA GLU A 201 26.02 -6.99 2.72
C GLU A 201 25.65 -8.27 3.48
N LEU A 202 24.42 -8.30 4.00
CA LEU A 202 23.91 -9.38 4.85
C LEU A 202 24.06 -10.76 4.20
N GLY A 203 24.64 -11.69 4.95
CA GLY A 203 24.98 -13.05 4.51
C GLY A 203 26.28 -13.15 3.75
N GLY A 204 26.91 -12.05 3.36
CA GLY A 204 28.18 -12.02 2.65
C GLY A 204 29.41 -11.93 3.57
N PRO A 205 30.63 -12.02 2.99
CA PRO A 205 31.87 -11.91 3.74
C PRO A 205 32.10 -10.50 4.31
N ASP A 206 31.48 -9.48 3.72
CA ASP A 206 31.60 -8.08 4.12
C ASP A 206 30.41 -7.62 4.96
N GLU A 207 29.66 -8.55 5.55
CA GLU A 207 28.50 -8.24 6.42
C GLU A 207 28.89 -7.32 7.56
N ARG A 208 28.15 -6.21 7.70
CA ARG A 208 28.34 -5.23 8.79
C ARG A 208 27.01 -4.75 9.34
N VAL A 209 27.02 -4.46 10.66
CA VAL A 209 25.89 -3.86 11.37
C VAL A 209 26.42 -2.62 12.11
N HIS A 210 25.89 -1.45 11.78
CA HIS A 210 26.37 -0.17 12.32
C HIS A 210 25.28 0.92 12.29
N HIS A 211 25.65 2.18 12.59
CA HIS A 211 24.73 3.31 12.63
C HIS A 211 25.14 4.47 11.70
N ALA A 212 26.18 4.29 10.89
CA ALA A 212 26.65 5.30 9.94
C ALA A 212 25.90 5.18 8.59
N ASP A 213 26.08 6.17 7.71
CA ASP A 213 25.64 6.06 6.32
C ASP A 213 26.37 4.94 5.58
N SER A 214 25.69 4.42 4.56
CA SER A 214 26.20 3.36 3.71
C SER A 214 25.95 3.68 2.24
N THR A 215 26.94 3.35 1.41
CA THR A 215 26.82 3.29 -0.05
C THR A 215 26.70 1.85 -0.58
N ALA A 216 26.84 0.87 0.32
CA ALA A 216 26.73 -0.54 0.00
C ALA A 216 25.26 -1.00 -0.05
N LEU A 217 25.06 -2.27 -0.46
CA LEU A 217 23.75 -2.89 -0.38
C LEU A 217 23.31 -3.02 1.08
N SER A 218 22.30 -2.25 1.45
CA SER A 218 21.86 -2.18 2.85
C SER A 218 20.37 -2.30 3.03
N ILE A 219 19.97 -2.66 4.22
CA ILE A 219 18.62 -2.54 4.77
C ILE A 219 18.70 -1.69 6.04
N LEU A 220 17.74 -0.81 6.23
CA LEU A 220 17.66 0.04 7.41
C LEU A 220 16.64 -0.54 8.38
N ALA A 221 17.00 -0.62 9.65
CA ALA A 221 16.13 -1.07 10.72
C ALA A 221 15.83 0.09 11.67
N ILE A 222 14.54 0.33 11.94
CA ILE A 222 14.07 1.41 12.81
C ILE A 222 13.40 0.81 14.03
N GLU A 223 13.83 1.22 15.22
CA GLU A 223 13.08 1.10 16.46
C GLU A 223 12.43 2.46 16.73
N CYS A 224 11.13 2.56 16.49
CA CYS A 224 10.44 3.85 16.45
C CYS A 224 10.27 4.46 17.84
N ALA A 225 10.65 5.73 17.99
CA ALA A 225 10.35 6.57 19.14
C ALA A 225 9.85 7.93 18.65
N GLY A 226 8.58 8.25 18.95
CA GLY A 226 7.95 9.48 18.47
C GLY A 226 6.47 9.55 18.84
N PRO A 227 5.71 10.51 18.31
CA PRO A 227 4.31 10.71 18.65
C PRO A 227 3.43 9.55 18.12
N PRO A 228 2.36 9.18 18.86
CA PRO A 228 1.41 8.18 18.39
C PRO A 228 0.59 8.72 17.21
N LEU A 229 0.41 7.89 16.18
CA LEU A 229 -0.53 8.14 15.09
C LEU A 229 -1.49 6.94 14.98
N SER A 230 -2.80 7.20 15.02
CA SER A 230 -3.81 6.16 14.94
C SER A 230 -3.77 5.44 13.60
N LEU A 231 -4.01 4.12 13.63
CA LEU A 231 -4.25 3.30 12.44
C LEU A 231 -5.75 3.24 12.08
N VAL A 232 -6.60 3.61 13.03
CA VAL A 232 -8.06 3.67 12.82
C VAL A 232 -8.40 4.98 12.12
N GLY A 233 -9.37 4.94 11.19
CA GLY A 233 -9.91 6.13 10.53
C GLY A 233 -10.48 7.15 11.52
N GLY A 234 -10.46 8.43 11.14
CA GLY A 234 -10.81 9.56 12.02
C GLY A 234 -9.57 10.13 12.71
N LEU A 235 -8.48 10.34 11.97
CA LEU A 235 -7.33 11.09 12.46
C LEU A 235 -7.75 12.49 12.94
N PRO A 236 -7.03 13.10 13.92
CA PRO A 236 -7.24 14.49 14.29
C PRO A 236 -7.21 15.43 13.07
N ASP A 237 -7.98 16.50 13.10
CA ASP A 237 -8.04 17.44 11.97
C ASP A 237 -6.70 18.15 11.74
N ASP A 238 -5.93 18.40 12.79
CA ASP A 238 -4.59 19.00 12.76
C ASP A 238 -3.50 18.06 12.19
N ALA A 239 -3.81 16.78 11.97
CA ALA A 239 -2.94 15.89 11.21
C ALA A 239 -2.87 16.26 9.71
N PHE A 240 -3.77 17.13 9.25
CA PHE A 240 -3.86 17.57 7.86
C PHE A 240 -3.60 19.08 7.76
N GLU A 241 -2.82 19.48 6.76
CA GLU A 241 -2.78 20.87 6.32
C GLU A 241 -4.12 21.22 5.65
N HIS A 242 -4.82 22.27 6.08
CA HIS A 242 -6.11 22.66 5.51
C HIS A 242 -6.43 24.16 5.68
N ASP A 243 -7.29 24.70 4.85
CA ASP A 243 -7.81 26.06 4.87
C ASP A 243 -9.23 26.15 5.47
N GLY A 244 -9.64 25.12 6.21
CA GLY A 244 -11.00 24.96 6.73
C GLY A 244 -11.87 24.01 5.87
N GLN A 245 -11.51 23.75 4.63
CA GLN A 245 -12.18 22.78 3.77
C GLN A 245 -11.63 21.37 4.01
N LEU A 246 -12.16 20.76 5.05
CA LEU A 246 -11.78 19.42 5.52
C LEU A 246 -13.04 18.74 6.04
N THR A 247 -13.27 17.50 5.62
CA THR A 247 -14.26 16.64 6.28
C THR A 247 -13.81 16.37 7.71
N LYS A 248 -14.55 16.89 8.68
CA LYS A 248 -14.19 16.84 10.10
C LYS A 248 -14.10 15.41 10.61
N ARG A 249 -13.26 15.19 11.64
CA ARG A 249 -12.89 13.88 12.19
C ARG A 249 -14.06 12.89 12.32
N ASP A 250 -15.12 13.29 13.06
CA ASP A 250 -16.24 12.38 13.35
C ASP A 250 -17.07 12.07 12.10
N LEU A 251 -17.23 13.08 11.23
CA LEU A 251 -17.93 12.94 9.94
C LEU A 251 -17.14 12.08 8.97
N ARG A 252 -15.81 12.23 8.95
CA ARG A 252 -14.89 11.42 8.15
C ARG A 252 -14.89 9.97 8.60
N ALA A 253 -14.87 9.72 9.92
CA ALA A 253 -14.98 8.37 10.46
C ALA A 253 -16.32 7.72 10.08
N SER A 254 -17.42 8.46 10.13
CA SER A 254 -18.74 7.99 9.68
C SER A 254 -18.76 7.67 8.19
N ALA A 255 -18.15 8.51 7.35
CA ALA A 255 -18.05 8.26 5.91
C ALA A 255 -17.23 7.02 5.61
N LEU A 256 -16.03 6.87 6.21
CA LEU A 256 -15.16 5.72 6.02
C LEU A 256 -15.79 4.40 6.46
N ALA A 257 -16.57 4.43 7.56
CA ALA A 257 -17.29 3.25 8.03
C ALA A 257 -18.32 2.75 7.00
N ARG A 258 -18.98 3.65 6.24
CA ARG A 258 -19.93 3.29 5.19
C ARG A 258 -19.27 3.00 3.85
N LEU A 259 -18.17 3.66 3.55
CA LEU A 259 -17.33 3.33 2.40
C LEU A 259 -16.70 1.92 2.55
N ALA A 260 -16.51 1.45 3.78
CA ALA A 260 -16.07 0.10 4.13
C ALA A 260 -14.88 -0.39 3.27
N PRO A 261 -13.71 0.26 3.34
CA PRO A 261 -12.57 -0.06 2.48
C PRO A 261 -12.08 -1.48 2.67
N THR A 262 -11.91 -2.20 1.56
CA THR A 262 -11.29 -3.53 1.52
C THR A 262 -9.99 -3.50 0.70
N PRO A 263 -9.05 -4.45 0.93
CA PRO A 263 -7.77 -4.45 0.24
C PRO A 263 -7.89 -4.50 -1.30
N GLY A 264 -7.17 -3.60 -1.98
CA GLY A 264 -7.08 -3.57 -3.44
C GLY A 264 -8.06 -2.64 -4.13
N GLU A 265 -8.99 -2.04 -3.40
CA GLU A 265 -10.03 -1.17 -3.95
C GLU A 265 -9.54 0.23 -4.33
N LEU A 266 -10.25 0.84 -5.27
CA LEU A 266 -10.06 2.22 -5.75
C LEU A 266 -11.21 3.11 -5.28
N LEU A 267 -10.87 4.20 -4.57
CA LEU A 267 -11.79 5.28 -4.21
C LEU A 267 -11.68 6.45 -5.20
N TRP A 268 -12.82 7.05 -5.57
CA TRP A 268 -12.86 8.45 -6.01
C TRP A 268 -13.27 9.35 -4.85
N ASP A 269 -12.48 10.39 -4.58
CA ASP A 269 -12.79 11.44 -3.61
C ASP A 269 -13.11 12.72 -4.38
N VAL A 270 -14.40 13.00 -4.56
CA VAL A 270 -14.90 14.10 -5.41
C VAL A 270 -15.14 15.35 -4.56
N GLY A 271 -14.45 16.45 -4.90
CA GLY A 271 -14.39 17.65 -4.08
C GLY A 271 -13.57 17.40 -2.82
N ALA A 272 -12.35 16.90 -3.01
CA ALA A 272 -11.53 16.30 -1.96
C ALA A 272 -11.03 17.29 -0.89
N GLY A 273 -11.00 18.61 -1.16
CA GLY A 273 -10.57 19.62 -0.21
C GLY A 273 -9.14 19.41 0.27
N ALA A 274 -8.94 18.96 1.50
CA ALA A 274 -7.64 18.60 2.05
C ALA A 274 -7.22 17.15 1.74
N GLY A 275 -8.04 16.36 1.04
CA GLY A 275 -7.79 14.96 0.69
C GLY A 275 -7.96 13.97 1.84
N SER A 276 -8.58 14.37 2.93
CA SER A 276 -8.56 13.60 4.17
C SER A 276 -9.25 12.23 4.06
N VAL A 277 -10.32 12.12 3.28
CA VAL A 277 -11.02 10.83 3.05
C VAL A 277 -10.18 9.92 2.17
N ALA A 278 -9.66 10.43 1.04
CA ALA A 278 -8.79 9.68 0.14
C ALA A 278 -7.52 9.16 0.83
N ILE A 279 -6.93 9.99 1.69
CA ILE A 279 -5.72 9.64 2.45
C ILE A 279 -6.02 8.54 3.46
N GLU A 280 -7.04 8.71 4.29
CA GLU A 280 -7.38 7.69 5.29
C GLU A 280 -7.85 6.38 4.63
N TRP A 281 -8.60 6.43 3.53
CA TRP A 281 -8.91 5.26 2.71
C TRP A 281 -7.65 4.50 2.27
N SER A 282 -6.68 5.24 1.72
CA SER A 282 -5.42 4.64 1.23
C SER A 282 -4.53 4.11 2.36
N ARG A 283 -4.68 4.63 3.58
CA ARG A 283 -3.96 4.17 4.78
C ARG A 283 -4.46 2.84 5.31
N VAL A 284 -5.70 2.45 5.02
CA VAL A 284 -6.28 1.18 5.53
C VAL A 284 -5.45 -0.02 5.08
N HIS A 285 -5.05 -0.04 3.81
CA HIS A 285 -4.24 -1.16 3.28
C HIS A 285 -3.27 -0.67 2.19
N PRO A 286 -2.04 -1.25 2.08
CA PRO A 286 -1.04 -0.82 1.08
C PRO A 286 -1.46 -1.03 -0.38
N SER A 287 -2.45 -1.87 -0.65
CA SER A 287 -2.98 -2.07 -1.99
C SER A 287 -4.12 -1.13 -2.35
N ASN A 288 -4.70 -0.40 -1.36
CA ASN A 288 -5.76 0.56 -1.64
C ASN A 288 -5.22 1.74 -2.43
N ARG A 289 -6.07 2.25 -3.32
CA ARG A 289 -5.77 3.41 -4.14
C ARG A 289 -6.89 4.42 -4.02
N ALA A 290 -6.56 5.69 -4.22
CA ALA A 290 -7.56 6.73 -4.34
C ALA A 290 -7.17 7.73 -5.43
N ILE A 291 -8.19 8.34 -6.03
CA ILE A 291 -8.05 9.47 -6.93
C ILE A 291 -8.85 10.62 -6.32
N ALA A 292 -8.15 11.68 -5.91
CA ALA A 292 -8.75 12.88 -5.37
C ALA A 292 -9.00 13.89 -6.50
N VAL A 293 -10.24 14.30 -6.69
CA VAL A 293 -10.64 15.33 -7.68
C VAL A 293 -10.89 16.63 -6.94
N GLU A 294 -10.08 17.65 -7.21
CA GLU A 294 -10.17 18.97 -6.57
C GLU A 294 -9.99 20.06 -7.63
N ARG A 295 -10.86 21.06 -7.61
CA ARG A 295 -10.85 22.16 -8.60
C ARG A 295 -9.86 23.28 -8.26
N ASP A 296 -9.57 23.45 -6.98
CA ASP A 296 -8.67 24.50 -6.50
C ASP A 296 -7.21 24.01 -6.56
N PRO A 297 -6.32 24.70 -7.30
CA PRO A 297 -4.95 24.25 -7.48
C PRO A 297 -4.12 24.27 -6.18
N GLU A 298 -4.40 25.20 -5.26
CA GLU A 298 -3.68 25.24 -3.98
C GLU A 298 -4.09 24.09 -3.08
N ARG A 299 -5.39 23.73 -3.06
CA ARG A 299 -5.88 22.54 -2.34
C ARG A 299 -5.37 21.26 -2.98
N ALA A 300 -5.35 21.18 -4.32
CA ALA A 300 -4.78 20.04 -5.02
C ALA A 300 -3.29 19.81 -4.65
N ALA A 301 -2.49 20.87 -4.59
CA ALA A 301 -1.10 20.80 -4.14
C ALA A 301 -0.99 20.39 -2.66
N ARG A 302 -1.89 20.88 -1.81
CA ARG A 302 -1.97 20.54 -0.38
C ARG A 302 -2.31 19.08 -0.16
N ILE A 303 -3.20 18.49 -0.97
CA ILE A 303 -3.51 17.04 -0.92
C ILE A 303 -2.23 16.23 -1.09
N GLY A 304 -1.35 16.61 -2.04
CA GLY A 304 -0.06 15.94 -2.23
C GLY A 304 0.81 15.99 -0.95
N ARG A 305 0.96 17.16 -0.35
CA ARG A 305 1.75 17.31 0.89
C ARG A 305 1.17 16.49 2.05
N ASN A 306 -0.16 16.49 2.20
CA ASN A 306 -0.83 15.66 3.19
C ASN A 306 -0.62 14.16 2.93
N ALA A 307 -0.68 13.74 1.67
CA ALA A 307 -0.45 12.36 1.26
C ALA A 307 0.97 11.90 1.61
N ASP A 308 1.99 12.72 1.34
CA ASP A 308 3.38 12.46 1.72
C ASP A 308 3.52 12.36 3.24
N THR A 309 3.00 13.36 3.95
CA THR A 309 3.05 13.44 5.41
C THR A 309 2.40 12.23 6.08
N LEU A 310 1.30 11.72 5.53
CA LEU A 310 0.52 10.62 6.09
C LEU A 310 0.82 9.26 5.46
N GLY A 311 1.84 9.16 4.59
CA GLY A 311 2.42 7.91 4.13
C GLY A 311 1.68 7.23 2.99
N VAL A 312 1.02 8.00 2.13
CA VAL A 312 0.32 7.52 0.94
C VAL A 312 0.70 8.35 -0.32
N PRO A 313 2.00 8.48 -0.62
CA PRO A 313 2.48 9.37 -1.70
C PRO A 313 2.00 8.96 -3.10
N GLU A 314 1.46 7.76 -3.26
CA GLU A 314 0.87 7.32 -4.53
C GLU A 314 -0.55 7.81 -4.77
N LEU A 315 -1.12 8.63 -3.86
CA LEU A 315 -2.43 9.23 -4.05
C LEU A 315 -2.43 10.08 -5.32
N ARG A 316 -3.30 9.73 -6.27
CA ARG A 316 -3.43 10.51 -7.50
C ARG A 316 -4.33 11.72 -7.26
N VAL A 317 -3.85 12.91 -7.61
CA VAL A 317 -4.65 14.14 -7.57
C VAL A 317 -4.98 14.56 -9.00
N VAL A 318 -6.24 14.87 -9.26
CA VAL A 318 -6.76 15.35 -10.53
C VAL A 318 -7.32 16.76 -10.30
N LEU A 319 -6.72 17.75 -10.96
CA LEU A 319 -7.20 19.12 -10.93
C LEU A 319 -8.40 19.24 -11.86
N GLY A 320 -9.58 19.53 -11.31
CA GLY A 320 -10.81 19.68 -12.08
C GLY A 320 -12.07 19.53 -11.22
N SER A 321 -13.21 19.55 -11.88
CA SER A 321 -14.53 19.41 -11.27
C SER A 321 -15.28 18.24 -11.89
N ALA A 322 -16.17 17.62 -11.09
CA ALA A 322 -17.16 16.69 -11.62
C ALA A 322 -18.27 17.46 -12.37
N PRO A 323 -18.86 16.89 -13.45
CA PRO A 323 -18.57 15.56 -14.00
C PRO A 323 -17.34 15.49 -14.94
N GLU A 324 -16.84 16.62 -15.46
CA GLU A 324 -15.85 16.68 -16.56
C GLU A 324 -14.53 15.96 -16.20
N ALA A 325 -14.13 16.00 -14.93
CA ALA A 325 -12.89 15.38 -14.45
C ALA A 325 -13.06 13.89 -14.07
N LEU A 326 -14.21 13.28 -14.33
CA LEU A 326 -14.50 11.89 -13.93
C LEU A 326 -14.24 10.84 -15.03
N ASP A 327 -13.54 11.22 -16.11
CA ASP A 327 -13.00 10.21 -17.06
C ASP A 327 -11.79 9.50 -16.42
N LEU A 328 -12.07 8.60 -15.51
CA LEU A 328 -11.13 7.94 -14.63
C LEU A 328 -11.35 6.41 -14.64
N PRO A 329 -10.36 5.60 -14.23
CA PRO A 329 -10.58 4.17 -14.03
C PRO A 329 -11.77 3.91 -13.10
N LYS A 330 -12.59 2.89 -13.43
CA LYS A 330 -13.80 2.54 -12.68
C LYS A 330 -13.48 2.38 -11.18
N PRO A 331 -14.19 3.10 -10.27
CA PRO A 331 -13.99 2.97 -8.83
C PRO A 331 -14.77 1.81 -8.24
N ASP A 332 -14.35 1.37 -7.06
CA ASP A 332 -15.10 0.46 -6.18
C ASP A 332 -15.98 1.24 -5.20
N ALA A 333 -15.52 2.43 -4.82
CA ALA A 333 -16.22 3.34 -3.91
C ALA A 333 -16.03 4.80 -4.33
N ILE A 334 -16.99 5.67 -3.97
CA ILE A 334 -16.96 7.11 -4.23
C ILE A 334 -17.33 7.85 -2.95
N PHE A 335 -16.52 8.82 -2.57
CA PHE A 335 -16.90 9.85 -1.62
C PHE A 335 -17.18 11.16 -2.35
N VAL A 336 -18.31 11.80 -2.06
CA VAL A 336 -18.65 13.11 -2.61
C VAL A 336 -18.68 14.12 -1.46
N GLY A 337 -17.58 14.84 -1.30
CA GLY A 337 -17.42 15.89 -0.28
C GLY A 337 -17.81 17.28 -0.76
N GLY A 338 -17.92 17.47 -2.08
CA GLY A 338 -18.32 18.74 -2.71
C GLY A 338 -18.81 18.53 -4.14
N GLY A 339 -19.46 19.56 -4.70
CA GLY A 339 -19.96 19.50 -6.08
C GLY A 339 -21.32 18.84 -6.28
N LEU A 340 -22.06 18.49 -5.20
CA LEU A 340 -23.38 17.85 -5.27
C LEU A 340 -24.44 18.69 -6.02
N THR A 341 -24.27 20.00 -6.10
CA THR A 341 -25.17 20.93 -6.79
C THR A 341 -24.78 21.17 -8.24
N VAL A 342 -23.65 20.61 -8.69
CA VAL A 342 -23.22 20.67 -10.09
C VAL A 342 -24.08 19.70 -10.91
N PRO A 343 -24.76 20.17 -11.96
CA PRO A 343 -25.59 19.28 -12.80
C PRO A 343 -24.78 18.11 -13.35
N GLY A 344 -25.34 16.89 -13.24
CA GLY A 344 -24.72 15.68 -13.74
C GLY A 344 -23.59 15.09 -12.88
N ALA A 345 -23.09 15.79 -11.85
CA ALA A 345 -21.98 15.29 -11.05
C ALA A 345 -22.36 14.04 -10.25
N LEU A 346 -23.51 14.03 -9.56
CA LEU A 346 -24.00 12.86 -8.82
C LEU A 346 -24.43 11.74 -9.78
N ASP A 347 -25.06 12.08 -10.91
CA ASP A 347 -25.47 11.10 -11.93
C ASP A 347 -24.26 10.36 -12.52
N ALA A 348 -23.15 11.07 -12.79
CA ALA A 348 -21.93 10.45 -13.25
C ALA A 348 -21.32 9.50 -12.20
N CYS A 349 -21.42 9.82 -10.91
CA CYS A 349 -21.01 8.91 -9.83
C CYS A 349 -21.92 7.66 -9.78
N LEU A 350 -23.24 7.85 -9.85
CA LEU A 350 -24.23 6.75 -9.82
C LEU A 350 -24.05 5.79 -11.01
N ALA A 351 -23.75 6.32 -12.19
CA ALA A 351 -23.55 5.53 -13.41
C ALA A 351 -22.39 4.52 -13.30
N THR A 352 -21.45 4.69 -12.36
CA THR A 352 -20.34 3.75 -12.15
C THR A 352 -20.77 2.42 -11.52
N GLY A 353 -21.87 2.41 -10.75
CA GLY A 353 -22.32 1.29 -9.93
C GLY A 353 -21.43 1.02 -8.72
N ALA A 354 -20.63 1.99 -8.27
CA ALA A 354 -19.79 1.91 -7.07
C ALA A 354 -20.61 2.22 -5.80
N ARG A 355 -20.07 1.82 -4.62
CA ARG A 355 -20.58 2.31 -3.33
C ARG A 355 -20.40 3.82 -3.26
N ILE A 356 -21.41 4.55 -2.80
CA ILE A 356 -21.33 6.02 -2.70
C ILE A 356 -21.62 6.46 -1.28
N VAL A 357 -20.82 7.40 -0.78
CA VAL A 357 -21.12 8.20 0.41
C VAL A 357 -21.00 9.66 0.02
N ALA A 358 -22.03 10.45 0.29
CA ALA A 358 -22.08 11.87 -0.05
C ALA A 358 -22.45 12.73 1.16
N HIS A 359 -21.79 13.86 1.31
CA HIS A 359 -22.02 14.82 2.39
C HIS A 359 -22.59 16.14 1.87
N GLY A 360 -23.71 16.57 2.42
CA GLY A 360 -24.35 17.85 2.16
C GLY A 360 -24.38 18.73 3.42
N VAL A 361 -23.99 20.01 3.27
CA VAL A 361 -23.96 21.01 4.36
C VAL A 361 -24.76 22.29 4.04
N THR A 362 -25.32 22.41 2.85
CA THR A 362 -26.20 23.49 2.40
C THR A 362 -27.57 22.96 2.09
N LEU A 363 -28.59 23.82 2.10
CA LEU A 363 -29.96 23.41 1.76
C LEU A 363 -30.06 22.81 0.39
N GLU A 364 -29.31 23.32 -0.59
CA GLU A 364 -29.29 22.82 -1.96
C GLU A 364 -28.68 21.42 -2.04
N SER A 365 -27.56 21.19 -1.30
CA SER A 365 -26.95 19.87 -1.24
C SER A 365 -27.80 18.87 -0.47
N GLU A 366 -28.46 19.27 0.63
CA GLU A 366 -29.42 18.45 1.35
C GLU A 366 -30.62 18.06 0.46
N GLN A 367 -31.15 18.99 -0.35
CA GLN A 367 -32.22 18.69 -1.31
C GLN A 367 -31.76 17.67 -2.36
N ALA A 368 -30.54 17.81 -2.86
CA ALA A 368 -29.98 16.84 -3.83
C ALA A 368 -29.89 15.45 -3.20
N LEU A 369 -29.38 15.33 -1.96
CA LEU A 369 -29.28 14.05 -1.26
C LEU A 369 -30.64 13.46 -0.89
N ALA A 370 -31.62 14.29 -0.48
CA ALA A 370 -32.97 13.83 -0.20
C ALA A 370 -33.68 13.28 -1.46
N ARG A 371 -33.44 13.91 -2.61
CA ARG A 371 -33.93 13.42 -3.91
C ARG A 371 -33.28 12.09 -4.25
N ALA A 372 -31.94 12.01 -4.18
CA ALA A 372 -31.20 10.77 -4.45
C ALA A 372 -31.68 9.61 -3.56
N TYR A 373 -31.92 9.87 -2.27
CA TYR A 373 -32.51 8.89 -1.36
C TYR A 373 -33.91 8.44 -1.81
N GLY A 374 -34.76 9.38 -2.24
CA GLY A 374 -36.11 9.05 -2.74
C GLY A 374 -36.12 8.23 -4.03
N GLU A 375 -35.16 8.47 -4.93
CA GLU A 375 -35.08 7.81 -6.25
C GLU A 375 -34.31 6.49 -6.20
N HIS A 376 -33.28 6.39 -5.37
CA HIS A 376 -32.34 5.24 -5.37
C HIS A 376 -32.34 4.46 -4.06
N GLY A 377 -32.99 4.97 -2.99
CA GLY A 377 -32.95 4.35 -1.66
C GLY A 377 -31.61 4.57 -0.97
N GLY A 378 -31.14 3.56 -0.25
CA GLY A 378 -29.93 3.64 0.58
C GLY A 378 -30.22 4.12 1.99
N GLU A 379 -29.24 4.75 2.63
CA GLU A 379 -29.34 5.31 3.98
C GLU A 379 -29.15 6.83 3.95
N LEU A 380 -30.04 7.60 4.57
CA LEU A 380 -29.94 9.03 4.72
C LEU A 380 -29.92 9.38 6.20
N VAL A 381 -28.82 9.96 6.70
CA VAL A 381 -28.66 10.30 8.10
C VAL A 381 -28.24 11.76 8.25
N ARG A 382 -28.56 12.36 9.41
CA ARG A 382 -28.06 13.66 9.84
C ARG A 382 -27.08 13.47 10.99
N LEU A 383 -25.91 14.09 10.86
CA LEU A 383 -24.84 14.04 11.84
C LEU A 383 -24.64 15.44 12.44
N SER A 384 -24.84 15.55 13.75
CA SER A 384 -24.57 16.74 14.54
C SER A 384 -23.53 16.44 15.58
N VAL A 385 -22.51 17.28 15.66
CA VAL A 385 -21.40 17.16 16.62
C VAL A 385 -21.28 18.49 17.36
N GLU A 386 -21.18 18.41 18.68
CA GLU A 386 -20.95 19.58 19.51
C GLU A 386 -19.65 19.39 20.30
N GLN A 387 -18.89 20.46 20.44
CA GLN A 387 -17.61 20.43 21.15
C GLN A 387 -17.67 21.41 22.32
N ALA A 388 -17.14 21.03 23.47
CA ALA A 388 -16.97 21.92 24.59
C ALA A 388 -15.97 23.04 24.24
N ALA A 389 -16.36 24.28 24.43
CA ALA A 389 -15.55 25.45 24.13
C ALA A 389 -15.76 26.55 25.18
N PRO A 390 -14.82 27.50 25.34
CA PRO A 390 -14.98 28.63 26.25
C PRO A 390 -16.22 29.47 25.92
N LEU A 391 -17.01 29.79 26.94
CA LEU A 391 -18.17 30.66 26.87
C LEU A 391 -18.06 31.69 27.99
N GLY A 392 -17.42 32.83 27.74
CA GLY A 392 -17.06 33.80 28.77
C GLY A 392 -16.13 33.17 29.83
N GLY A 393 -16.55 33.20 31.09
CA GLY A 393 -15.87 32.55 32.22
C GLY A 393 -16.23 31.07 32.43
N PHE A 394 -17.01 30.49 31.55
CA PHE A 394 -17.55 29.14 31.65
C PHE A 394 -17.15 28.27 30.42
N THR A 395 -17.55 27.03 30.43
CA THR A 395 -17.47 26.14 29.28
C THR A 395 -18.90 25.82 28.81
N GLY A 396 -19.12 25.90 27.51
CA GLY A 396 -20.39 25.59 26.87
C GLY A 396 -20.21 24.66 25.67
N TRP A 397 -21.31 24.19 25.11
CA TRP A 397 -21.32 23.41 23.88
C TRP A 397 -21.38 24.32 22.66
N THR A 398 -20.47 24.12 21.71
CA THR A 398 -20.47 24.82 20.42
C THR A 398 -20.77 23.79 19.32
N PRO A 399 -21.95 23.94 18.64
CA PRO A 399 -22.32 23.02 17.57
C PRO A 399 -21.44 23.23 16.32
N ALA A 400 -20.96 22.17 15.78
CA ALA A 400 -20.43 22.15 14.41
C ALA A 400 -21.60 22.25 13.43
N ARG A 401 -21.28 22.59 12.16
CA ARG A 401 -22.31 22.55 11.11
C ARG A 401 -22.79 21.10 10.94
N THR A 402 -24.12 20.92 11.04
CA THR A 402 -24.77 19.62 10.77
C THR A 402 -24.52 19.19 9.35
N VAL A 403 -24.23 17.90 9.16
CA VAL A 403 -24.01 17.29 7.85
C VAL A 403 -25.10 16.26 7.57
N THR A 404 -25.75 16.38 6.42
CA THR A 404 -26.59 15.32 5.88
C THR A 404 -25.71 14.38 5.08
N GLN A 405 -25.70 13.11 5.47
CA GLN A 405 -24.94 12.04 4.81
C GLN A 405 -25.90 11.05 4.15
N TRP A 406 -25.71 10.83 2.86
CA TRP A 406 -26.37 9.77 2.11
C TRP A 406 -25.37 8.71 1.73
N SER A 407 -25.78 7.44 1.83
CA SER A 407 -24.94 6.31 1.41
C SER A 407 -25.78 5.25 0.69
N ILE A 408 -25.19 4.67 -0.36
CA ILE A 408 -25.80 3.57 -1.10
C ILE A 408 -24.71 2.55 -1.47
N THR A 409 -25.08 1.28 -1.35
CA THR A 409 -24.31 0.15 -1.88
C THR A 409 -25.21 -0.54 -2.91
N PRO A 410 -24.81 -0.57 -4.20
CA PRO A 410 -25.58 -1.18 -5.28
C PRO A 410 -25.80 -2.67 -5.10
#